data_da860da45b2aac4c93317f809603f35c
#
_entry.id   da860da45b2aac4c93317f809603f35c
#
_cell.length_a   1.000
_cell.length_b   1.000
_cell.length_c   1.000
_cell.angle_alpha   90.00
_cell.angle_beta   90.00
_cell.angle_gamma   90.00
#
_symmetry.space_group_name_H-M   'P 1'
#
loop_
_entity.id
_entity.type
_entity.pdbx_description
1 polymer ?
#
loop_
_entity_poly.entity_id
_entity_poly.type
_entity_poly.pdbx_seq_one_letter_code
_entity_poly.pdbx_strand_id
1 'polypeptide(L)'
;MSLSFRNSKCGGMATHAGLAIELGITRKKGLSPQMEAILIWCQCRTREYDNVNINDFTQSWADGLAFCALIHNFFPNAFDFRSLKTGGPADRRRNFELAFTTGEKFAGVPDFLTAEDMSGMVEERRIDPKMVFSYVQEVYRMCNEL
;
A
#
# COMPACT_ATOMS: atom_id res chain seq x y z
N MET A 1 16.63 -12.45 -0.85
CA MET A 1 16.31 -13.51 -1.65
C MET A 1 14.85 -13.54 -2.02
N SER A 2 13.98 -13.52 -1.12
CA SER A 2 12.61 -13.55 -1.48
C SER A 2 12.14 -12.28 -2.15
N LEU A 3 12.78 -11.15 -1.90
CA LEU A 3 12.41 -9.90 -2.52
C LEU A 3 12.55 -9.93 -4.03
N SER A 4 13.65 -10.47 -4.48
CA SER A 4 13.92 -10.58 -5.90
C SER A 4 12.86 -11.44 -6.59
N PHE A 5 12.50 -12.53 -5.97
CA PHE A 5 11.48 -13.41 -6.49
C PHE A 5 10.12 -12.74 -6.54
N ARG A 6 9.76 -12.02 -5.48
CA ARG A 6 8.51 -11.27 -5.44
C ARG A 6 8.45 -10.19 -6.50
N ASN A 7 9.56 -9.48 -6.67
CA ASN A 7 9.63 -8.44 -7.68
C ASN A 7 9.42 -8.99 -9.07
N SER A 8 10.04 -10.11 -9.34
CA SER A 8 9.88 -10.78 -10.61
C SER A 8 8.43 -11.14 -10.88
N LYS A 9 7.74 -11.61 -9.87
CA LYS A 9 6.35 -12.01 -9.99
C LYS A 9 5.40 -10.84 -10.24
N CYS A 10 5.72 -9.69 -9.69
CA CYS A 10 4.85 -8.52 -9.76
C CYS A 10 5.36 -7.46 -10.69
N GLY A 11 6.33 -7.79 -11.52
CA GLY A 11 7.10 -6.79 -12.23
C GLY A 11 6.39 -6.04 -13.31
N GLY A 12 5.35 -6.56 -13.89
CA GLY A 12 4.74 -5.92 -15.04
C GLY A 12 3.29 -5.56 -14.85
N MET A 13 2.93 -4.35 -15.19
CA MET A 13 1.52 -3.95 -15.21
C MET A 13 0.82 -4.47 -16.45
N ALA A 14 1.57 -4.75 -17.49
CA ALA A 14 1.00 -5.27 -18.73
C ALA A 14 0.34 -6.63 -18.54
N THR A 15 0.75 -7.38 -17.52
CA THR A 15 0.20 -8.71 -17.27
C THR A 15 -0.72 -8.75 -16.07
N HIS A 16 -1.20 -7.60 -15.63
CA HIS A 16 -1.97 -7.56 -14.38
C HIS A 16 -3.24 -8.42 -14.42
N ALA A 17 -3.91 -8.51 -15.56
CA ALA A 17 -5.11 -9.33 -15.68
C ALA A 17 -4.78 -10.81 -15.48
N GLY A 18 -3.72 -11.27 -16.11
CA GLY A 18 -3.26 -12.65 -15.95
C GLY A 18 -2.84 -12.95 -14.54
N LEU A 19 -2.12 -12.01 -13.92
CA LEU A 19 -1.71 -12.16 -12.52
C LEU A 19 -2.92 -12.26 -11.60
N ALA A 20 -3.94 -11.45 -11.84
CA ALA A 20 -5.14 -11.47 -11.01
C ALA A 20 -5.82 -12.84 -11.05
N ILE A 21 -5.94 -13.42 -12.24
CA ILE A 21 -6.54 -14.74 -12.40
C ILE A 21 -5.69 -15.79 -11.68
N GLU A 22 -4.39 -15.75 -11.92
CA GLU A 22 -3.44 -16.70 -11.37
C GLU A 22 -3.43 -16.70 -9.85
N LEU A 23 -3.53 -15.52 -9.25
CA LEU A 23 -3.47 -15.35 -7.80
C LEU A 23 -4.84 -15.44 -7.14
N GLY A 24 -5.91 -15.58 -7.90
CA GLY A 24 -7.25 -15.62 -7.35
C GLY A 24 -7.73 -14.29 -6.81
N ILE A 25 -7.22 -13.21 -7.37
CA ILE A 25 -7.56 -11.87 -6.92
C ILE A 25 -8.88 -11.42 -7.54
N THR A 26 -9.77 -10.90 -6.71
CA THR A 26 -11.07 -10.43 -7.16
C THR A 26 -11.01 -8.96 -7.53
N ARG A 27 -11.52 -8.62 -8.69
CA ARG A 27 -11.61 -7.25 -9.14
C ARG A 27 -12.77 -6.54 -8.48
N LYS A 28 -12.58 -5.26 -8.18
CA LYS A 28 -13.62 -4.44 -7.60
C LYS A 28 -14.30 -3.63 -8.70
N LYS A 29 -15.64 -3.63 -8.68
CA LYS A 29 -16.39 -2.86 -9.65
C LYS A 29 -16.26 -1.36 -9.39
N GLY A 30 -16.33 -0.57 -10.44
CA GLY A 30 -16.31 0.88 -10.32
C GLY A 30 -14.95 1.52 -10.31
N LEU A 31 -13.89 0.72 -10.39
CA LEU A 31 -12.54 1.28 -10.47
C LEU A 31 -12.17 1.56 -11.92
N SER A 32 -11.42 2.63 -12.14
CA SER A 32 -10.85 2.87 -13.46
C SER A 32 -9.80 1.80 -13.77
N PRO A 33 -9.46 1.59 -15.04
CA PRO A 33 -8.41 0.62 -15.37
C PRO A 33 -7.09 0.89 -14.64
N GLN A 34 -6.72 2.15 -14.48
CA GLN A 34 -5.49 2.51 -13.77
C GLN A 34 -5.57 2.15 -12.30
N MET A 35 -6.70 2.45 -11.66
CA MET A 35 -6.88 2.12 -10.26
C MET A 35 -6.87 0.62 -10.06
N GLU A 36 -7.50 -0.11 -10.98
CA GLU A 36 -7.53 -1.57 -10.91
C GLU A 36 -6.14 -2.16 -11.00
N ALA A 37 -5.35 -1.65 -11.94
CA ALA A 37 -3.98 -2.14 -12.12
C ALA A 37 -3.13 -1.90 -10.87
N ILE A 38 -3.24 -0.72 -10.29
CA ILE A 38 -2.49 -0.39 -9.08
C ILE A 38 -2.97 -1.23 -7.90
N LEU A 39 -4.27 -1.48 -7.81
CA LEU A 39 -4.80 -2.32 -6.75
C LEU A 39 -4.22 -3.73 -6.81
N ILE A 40 -4.19 -4.31 -8.01
CA ILE A 40 -3.64 -5.65 -8.21
C ILE A 40 -2.14 -5.66 -7.88
N TRP A 41 -1.43 -4.61 -8.27
CA TRP A 41 -0.03 -4.48 -7.93
C TRP A 41 0.19 -4.48 -6.41
N CYS A 42 -0.64 -3.73 -5.69
CA CYS A 42 -0.56 -3.71 -4.23
C CYS A 42 -0.82 -5.08 -3.63
N GLN A 43 -1.83 -5.77 -4.14
CA GLN A 43 -2.17 -7.11 -3.65
C GLN A 43 -1.00 -8.07 -3.86
N CYS A 44 -0.39 -8.00 -5.02
CA CYS A 44 0.75 -8.84 -5.34
C CYS A 44 1.92 -8.56 -4.41
N ARG A 45 2.22 -7.29 -4.17
CA ARG A 45 3.35 -6.90 -3.33
C ARG A 45 3.18 -7.24 -1.86
N THR A 46 1.94 -7.28 -1.39
CA THR A 46 1.68 -7.45 0.03
C THR A 46 1.06 -8.80 0.38
N ARG A 47 0.99 -9.70 -0.56
CA ARG A 47 0.27 -10.97 -0.34
C ARG A 47 0.85 -11.84 0.77
N GLU A 48 2.12 -11.66 1.09
CA GLU A 48 2.77 -12.44 2.14
C GLU A 48 2.76 -11.76 3.51
N TYR A 49 2.09 -10.62 3.61
CA TYR A 49 2.03 -9.89 4.87
C TYR A 49 0.78 -10.26 5.64
N ASP A 50 0.96 -10.72 6.87
CA ASP A 50 -0.17 -11.06 7.73
C ASP A 50 -0.96 -9.82 8.08
N ASN A 51 -2.26 -9.95 8.16
CA ASN A 51 -3.17 -8.88 8.56
C ASN A 51 -3.24 -7.72 7.55
N VAL A 52 -2.76 -7.95 6.34
CA VAL A 52 -2.88 -6.96 5.26
C VAL A 52 -3.71 -7.58 4.16
N ASN A 53 -4.83 -6.93 3.84
CA ASN A 53 -5.78 -7.44 2.87
C ASN A 53 -6.33 -6.26 2.09
N ILE A 54 -5.73 -5.99 0.94
CA ILE A 54 -6.02 -4.79 0.18
C ILE A 54 -7.06 -5.07 -0.88
N ASN A 55 -8.28 -4.57 -0.66
CA ASN A 55 -9.42 -4.79 -1.56
C ASN A 55 -9.94 -3.52 -2.18
N ASP A 56 -9.50 -2.36 -1.69
CA ASP A 56 -10.02 -1.08 -2.15
C ASP A 56 -8.98 0.00 -1.86
N PHE A 57 -9.37 1.25 -2.08
CA PHE A 57 -8.53 2.39 -1.73
C PHE A 57 -9.14 3.19 -0.59
N THR A 58 -9.87 2.53 0.29
CA THR A 58 -10.49 3.16 1.44
C THR A 58 -10.21 2.35 2.72
N GLN A 59 -11.12 1.48 3.12
CA GLN A 59 -11.04 0.78 4.40
C GLN A 59 -9.82 -0.14 4.53
N SER A 60 -9.34 -0.68 3.42
CA SER A 60 -8.16 -1.54 3.47
C SER A 60 -6.94 -0.83 4.01
N TRP A 61 -6.94 0.50 3.99
CA TRP A 61 -5.79 1.32 4.39
C TRP A 61 -6.01 2.02 5.74
N ALA A 62 -7.13 1.74 6.39
CA ALA A 62 -7.57 2.50 7.56
C ALA A 62 -6.68 2.34 8.78
N ASP A 63 -6.04 1.21 8.97
CA ASP A 63 -5.18 0.97 10.14
C ASP A 63 -3.71 1.27 9.89
N GLY A 64 -3.37 1.65 8.67
CA GLY A 64 -2.01 2.00 8.31
C GLY A 64 -1.12 0.83 7.93
N LEU A 65 -1.52 -0.40 8.19
CA LEU A 65 -0.66 -1.55 7.91
C LEU A 65 -0.44 -1.75 6.41
N ALA A 66 -1.44 -1.46 5.59
CA ALA A 66 -1.29 -1.63 4.14
C ALA A 66 -0.20 -0.71 3.60
N PHE A 67 -0.17 0.55 4.06
CA PHE A 67 0.89 1.46 3.67
C PHE A 67 2.24 0.95 4.15
N CYS A 68 2.31 0.50 5.40
CA CYS A 68 3.55 0.01 5.97
C CYS A 68 4.06 -1.23 5.23
N ALA A 69 3.16 -2.15 4.88
CA ALA A 69 3.54 -3.35 4.16
C ALA A 69 4.11 -3.03 2.79
N LEU A 70 3.45 -2.11 2.10
CA LEU A 70 3.87 -1.72 0.76
C LEU A 70 5.28 -1.10 0.79
N ILE A 71 5.52 -0.19 1.72
CA ILE A 71 6.84 0.45 1.87
C ILE A 71 7.87 -0.57 2.36
N HIS A 72 7.51 -1.40 3.32
CA HIS A 72 8.41 -2.42 3.85
C HIS A 72 8.85 -3.42 2.78
N ASN A 73 7.97 -3.71 1.84
CA ASN A 73 8.29 -4.62 0.76
C ASN A 73 9.50 -4.15 -0.04
N PHE A 74 9.66 -2.84 -0.20
CA PHE A 74 10.80 -2.26 -0.90
C PHE A 74 11.98 -1.97 0.01
N PHE A 75 11.72 -1.68 1.28
CA PHE A 75 12.76 -1.31 2.24
C PHE A 75 12.63 -2.15 3.51
N PRO A 76 12.90 -3.46 3.41
CA PRO A 76 12.61 -4.37 4.54
C PRO A 76 13.48 -4.11 5.78
N ASN A 77 14.57 -3.38 5.62
CA ASN A 77 15.43 -3.06 6.77
C ASN A 77 15.07 -1.74 7.44
N ALA A 78 14.08 -1.03 6.92
CA ALA A 78 13.72 0.27 7.46
C ALA A 78 13.03 0.17 8.81
N PHE A 79 12.24 -0.87 9.02
CA PHE A 79 11.57 -1.10 10.30
C PHE A 79 11.10 -2.55 10.37
N ASP A 80 10.70 -2.96 11.58
CA ASP A 80 10.20 -4.31 11.81
C ASP A 80 8.67 -4.31 11.66
N PHE A 81 8.19 -4.86 10.56
CA PHE A 81 6.76 -4.87 10.28
C PHE A 81 5.98 -5.60 11.38
N ARG A 82 6.55 -6.66 11.94
CA ARG A 82 5.85 -7.47 12.94
C ARG A 82 5.64 -6.74 14.27
N SER A 83 6.36 -5.66 14.49
CA SER A 83 6.22 -4.89 15.72
C SER A 83 5.05 -3.90 15.68
N LEU A 84 4.43 -3.74 14.52
CA LEU A 84 3.37 -2.74 14.36
C LEU A 84 2.07 -3.18 15.02
N LYS A 85 1.35 -2.22 15.56
CA LYS A 85 0.12 -2.48 16.29
C LYS A 85 -1.04 -1.71 15.69
N THR A 86 -2.25 -2.22 15.92
CA THR A 86 -3.46 -1.60 15.41
C THR A 86 -4.52 -1.50 16.50
N GLY A 87 -4.10 -1.27 17.73
CA GLY A 87 -5.00 -1.29 18.88
C GLY A 87 -5.89 -0.07 19.04
N GLY A 88 -5.64 1.01 18.32
CA GLY A 88 -6.47 2.19 18.45
C GLY A 88 -5.94 3.35 17.63
N PRO A 89 -6.53 4.55 17.81
CA PRO A 89 -6.16 5.72 17.00
C PRO A 89 -4.67 6.08 17.06
N ALA A 90 -4.05 5.96 18.22
CA ALA A 90 -2.65 6.30 18.36
C ALA A 90 -1.78 5.34 17.56
N ASP A 91 -2.11 4.05 17.59
CA ASP A 91 -1.38 3.05 16.82
C ASP A 91 -1.53 3.29 15.32
N ARG A 92 -2.74 3.58 14.87
CA ARG A 92 -3.00 3.87 13.46
C ARG A 92 -2.19 5.08 13.00
N ARG A 93 -2.20 6.14 13.79
CA ARG A 93 -1.46 7.34 13.43
C ARG A 93 0.03 7.06 13.33
N ARG A 94 0.55 6.28 14.26
CA ARG A 94 1.97 5.91 14.25
C ARG A 94 2.31 5.12 13.00
N ASN A 95 1.41 4.24 12.57
CA ASN A 95 1.62 3.47 11.35
C ASN A 95 1.65 4.37 10.12
N PHE A 96 0.73 5.34 10.04
CA PHE A 96 0.73 6.29 8.93
C PHE A 96 2.04 7.09 8.92
N GLU A 97 2.45 7.59 10.07
CA GLU A 97 3.68 8.38 10.17
C GLU A 97 4.89 7.57 9.71
N LEU A 98 4.97 6.32 10.16
CA LEU A 98 6.09 5.46 9.82
C LEU A 98 6.14 5.21 8.32
N ALA A 99 5.02 4.86 7.73
CA ALA A 99 4.98 4.56 6.29
C ALA A 99 5.34 5.78 5.46
N PHE A 100 4.72 6.92 5.76
CA PHE A 100 4.92 8.13 4.95
C PHE A 100 6.31 8.71 5.12
N THR A 101 6.84 8.69 6.35
CA THR A 101 8.20 9.15 6.60
C THR A 101 9.22 8.27 5.90
N THR A 102 9.03 6.96 5.98
CA THR A 102 9.94 6.02 5.33
C THR A 102 9.89 6.16 3.82
N GLY A 103 8.69 6.30 3.26
CA GLY A 103 8.55 6.47 1.82
C GLY A 103 9.23 7.72 1.32
N GLU A 104 9.12 8.80 2.07
CA GLU A 104 9.78 10.05 1.71
C GLU A 104 11.30 9.92 1.81
N LYS A 105 11.76 9.36 2.91
CA LYS A 105 13.20 9.28 3.20
C LYS A 105 13.93 8.36 2.23
N PHE A 106 13.38 7.20 1.94
CA PHE A 106 14.09 6.21 1.15
C PHE A 106 13.74 6.20 -0.32
N ALA A 107 12.55 6.66 -0.68
CA ALA A 107 12.11 6.62 -2.07
C ALA A 107 11.76 7.99 -2.64
N GLY A 108 11.75 9.03 -1.83
CA GLY A 108 11.41 10.36 -2.31
C GLY A 108 9.94 10.55 -2.62
N VAL A 109 9.07 9.72 -2.05
CA VAL A 109 7.64 9.88 -2.26
C VAL A 109 7.17 11.17 -1.60
N PRO A 110 6.52 12.07 -2.34
CA PRO A 110 6.10 13.34 -1.75
C PRO A 110 5.09 13.15 -0.62
N ASP A 111 5.11 14.07 0.33
CA ASP A 111 4.26 13.97 1.53
C ASP A 111 2.94 14.73 1.38
N PHE A 112 2.31 14.65 0.21
CA PHE A 112 1.03 15.33 0.01
C PHE A 112 -0.13 14.61 0.72
N LEU A 113 0.07 13.39 1.18
CA LEU A 113 -0.87 12.70 2.05
C LEU A 113 -0.18 12.50 3.39
N THR A 114 -0.72 13.06 4.44
CA THR A 114 -0.08 13.03 5.76
C THR A 114 -0.79 12.10 6.71
N ALA A 115 -0.11 11.77 7.80
CA ALA A 115 -0.71 10.97 8.87
C ALA A 115 -1.93 11.67 9.46
N GLU A 116 -1.87 12.98 9.53
CA GLU A 116 -3.00 13.76 10.02
C GLU A 116 -4.19 13.65 9.08
N ASP A 117 -3.94 13.75 7.77
CA ASP A 117 -5.00 13.61 6.78
C ASP A 117 -5.68 12.25 6.90
N MET A 118 -4.89 11.18 6.95
CA MET A 118 -5.45 9.84 7.05
C MET A 118 -6.19 9.63 8.37
N SER A 119 -5.61 10.07 9.46
CA SER A 119 -6.25 9.92 10.78
C SER A 119 -7.59 10.63 10.81
N GLY A 120 -7.66 11.83 10.25
CA GLY A 120 -8.90 12.59 10.19
C GLY A 120 -9.96 11.89 9.36
N MET A 121 -9.57 11.40 8.19
CA MET A 121 -10.50 10.70 7.32
C MET A 121 -11.02 9.42 7.96
N VAL A 122 -10.18 8.70 8.66
CA VAL A 122 -10.59 7.46 9.33
C VAL A 122 -11.57 7.78 10.44
N GLU A 123 -11.30 8.80 11.23
CA GLU A 123 -12.18 9.18 12.32
C GLU A 123 -13.53 9.67 11.82
N GLU A 124 -13.54 10.36 10.71
CA GLU A 124 -14.78 10.86 10.10
C GLU A 124 -15.48 9.79 9.26
N ARG A 125 -14.87 8.63 9.11
CA ARG A 125 -15.39 7.53 8.30
C ARG A 125 -15.63 7.96 6.84
N ARG A 126 -14.72 8.78 6.34
CA ARG A 126 -14.82 9.33 4.99
C ARG A 126 -13.47 9.31 4.29
N ILE A 127 -12.91 8.12 4.11
CA ILE A 127 -11.64 7.98 3.42
C ILE A 127 -11.85 8.23 1.93
N ASP A 128 -11.12 9.19 1.40
CA ASP A 128 -11.20 9.56 0.00
C ASP A 128 -10.32 8.62 -0.82
N PRO A 129 -10.93 7.77 -1.67
CA PRO A 129 -10.13 6.80 -2.44
C PRO A 129 -9.17 7.47 -3.40
N LYS A 130 -9.47 8.67 -3.87
CA LYS A 130 -8.58 9.36 -4.79
C LYS A 130 -7.29 9.81 -4.12
N MET A 131 -7.39 10.23 -2.85
CA MET A 131 -6.20 10.62 -2.11
C MET A 131 -5.30 9.42 -1.85
N VAL A 132 -5.90 8.31 -1.43
CA VAL A 132 -5.14 7.08 -1.19
C VAL A 132 -4.52 6.58 -2.48
N PHE A 133 -5.31 6.52 -3.54
CA PHE A 133 -4.82 6.07 -4.84
C PHE A 133 -3.65 6.93 -5.32
N SER A 134 -3.78 8.26 -5.20
CA SER A 134 -2.72 9.16 -5.66
C SER A 134 -1.41 8.91 -4.93
N TYR A 135 -1.46 8.68 -3.63
CA TYR A 135 -0.26 8.38 -2.88
C TYR A 135 0.33 7.04 -3.30
N VAL A 136 -0.50 6.02 -3.43
CA VAL A 136 -0.04 4.68 -3.80
C VAL A 136 0.54 4.68 -5.20
N GLN A 137 -0.05 5.45 -6.10
CA GLN A 137 0.48 5.58 -7.45
C GLN A 137 1.88 6.20 -7.45
N GLU A 138 2.12 7.18 -6.56
CA GLU A 138 3.45 7.75 -6.43
C GLU A 138 4.44 6.74 -5.86
N VAL A 139 3.99 5.92 -4.91
CA VAL A 139 4.85 4.85 -4.41
C VAL A 139 5.22 3.91 -5.56
N TYR A 140 4.26 3.56 -6.39
CA TYR A 140 4.52 2.72 -7.56
C TYR A 140 5.57 3.35 -8.46
N ARG A 141 5.39 4.63 -8.80
CA ARG A 141 6.32 5.33 -9.68
C ARG A 141 7.73 5.39 -9.10
N MET A 142 7.84 5.75 -7.83
CA MET A 142 9.14 5.97 -7.21
C MET A 142 9.84 4.66 -6.87
N CYS A 143 9.11 3.66 -6.40
CA CYS A 143 9.73 2.42 -5.94
C CYS A 143 9.95 1.40 -7.05
N ASN A 144 9.07 1.39 -8.03
CA ASN A 144 9.16 0.40 -9.10
C ASN A 144 10.32 0.65 -10.05
N GLU A 145 10.95 1.80 -9.94
CA GLU A 145 12.12 2.15 -10.73
C GLU A 145 13.44 1.91 -9.99
N LEU A 146 13.37 1.42 -8.77
CA LEU A 146 14.58 1.19 -7.98
C LEU A 146 15.40 -0.02 -8.44
#